data_60b2ed194b6dd0adc6ff128f2ca91e8b
#
_entry.id   60b2ed194b6dd0adc6ff128f2ca91e8b
#
_cell.length_a   1.000
_cell.length_b   1.000
_cell.length_c   1.000
_cell.angle_alpha   90.00
_cell.angle_beta   90.00
_cell.angle_gamma   90.00
#
_symmetry.space_group_name_H-M   'P 1'
#
loop_
_entity.id
_entity.type
_entity.pdbx_description
1 polymer ?
#
loop_
_entity_poly.entity_id
_entity_poly.type
_entity_poly.pdbx_seq_one_letter_code
_entity_poly.pdbx_strand_id
1 'polypeptide(L)'
;MNTKSSLKVNYLLSLSYQILTMITPLFTAPYVSRVLGADGVGEYSYTQSIMTYFSMLAALGTASYGIREIARYRNNKATYSRLFWEIEILSILTTMVSLVGWIIVICFSMEYRASFVALTPWLISTIFDISWFYNGLEKVSLT
;
A
#
# COMPACT_ATOMS: atom_id res chain seq x y z
N MET A 1 -34.98 4.68 -3.82
CA MET A 1 -34.05 4.53 -2.67
C MET A 1 -33.02 5.65 -2.71
N ASN A 2 -32.94 6.46 -1.63
CA ASN A 2 -32.25 7.77 -1.61
C ASN A 2 -30.74 7.72 -1.84
N THR A 3 -30.30 7.88 -3.05
CA THR A 3 -28.89 8.02 -3.43
C THR A 3 -28.17 9.22 -2.76
N LYS A 4 -28.88 10.30 -2.50
CA LYS A 4 -28.33 11.49 -1.81
C LYS A 4 -27.99 11.26 -0.33
N SER A 5 -28.71 10.40 0.38
CA SER A 5 -28.42 10.04 1.78
C SER A 5 -27.16 9.19 1.86
N SER A 6 -26.97 8.24 0.94
CA SER A 6 -25.79 7.38 0.85
C SER A 6 -24.50 8.19 0.59
N LEU A 7 -24.53 9.20 -0.28
CA LEU A 7 -23.39 10.06 -0.58
C LEU A 7 -22.92 10.86 0.65
N LYS A 8 -23.88 11.45 1.41
CA LYS A 8 -23.55 12.20 2.63
C LYS A 8 -22.95 11.31 3.70
N VAL A 9 -23.48 10.10 3.88
CA VAL A 9 -22.97 9.14 4.86
C VAL A 9 -21.56 8.68 4.45
N ASN A 10 -21.34 8.34 3.18
CA ASN A 10 -20.02 7.94 2.69
C ASN A 10 -18.99 9.06 2.83
N TYR A 11 -19.39 10.32 2.56
CA TYR A 11 -18.53 11.48 2.73
C TYR A 11 -18.15 11.68 4.22
N LEU A 12 -19.13 11.60 5.13
CA LEU A 12 -18.89 11.72 6.56
C LEU A 12 -17.98 10.58 7.08
N LEU A 13 -18.17 9.36 6.62
CA LEU A 13 -17.31 8.23 6.97
C LEU A 13 -15.88 8.44 6.48
N SER A 14 -15.71 8.91 5.24
CA SER A 14 -14.39 9.21 4.68
C SER A 14 -13.70 10.35 5.44
N LEU A 15 -14.42 11.40 5.82
CA LEU A 15 -13.89 12.48 6.65
C LEU A 15 -13.49 11.98 8.03
N SER A 16 -14.33 11.17 8.67
CA SER A 16 -14.03 10.59 9.98
C SER A 16 -12.79 9.71 9.93
N TYR A 17 -12.66 8.89 8.90
CA TYR A 17 -11.47 8.07 8.66
C TYR A 17 -10.23 8.96 8.48
N GLN A 18 -10.31 10.02 7.69
CA GLN A 18 -9.19 10.92 7.44
C GLN A 18 -8.77 11.67 8.71
N ILE A 19 -9.72 12.14 9.51
CA ILE A 19 -9.44 12.76 10.81
C ILE A 19 -8.77 11.76 11.75
N LEU A 20 -9.26 10.53 11.82
CA LEU A 20 -8.70 9.48 12.66
C LEU A 20 -7.26 9.14 12.27
N THR A 21 -6.98 9.02 10.97
CA THR A 21 -5.62 8.76 10.46
C THR A 21 -4.64 9.90 10.73
N MET A 22 -5.10 11.14 10.82
CA MET A 22 -4.26 12.29 11.22
C MET A 22 -4.03 12.36 12.74
N ILE A 23 -5.06 12.03 13.52
CA ILE A 23 -4.99 12.11 14.98
C ILE A 23 -4.15 10.95 15.55
N THR A 24 -4.26 9.75 15.00
CA THR A 24 -3.54 8.57 15.49
C THR A 24 -2.04 8.78 15.62
N PRO A 25 -1.30 9.26 14.60
CA PRO A 25 0.14 9.53 14.74
C PRO A 25 0.47 10.61 15.78
N LEU A 26 -0.41 11.58 15.95
CA LEU A 26 -0.20 12.66 16.93
C LEU A 26 -0.10 12.13 18.37
N PHE A 27 -0.88 11.12 18.71
CA PHE A 27 -0.83 10.48 20.02
C PHE A 27 0.21 9.36 20.10
N THR A 28 0.38 8.60 19.02
CA THR A 28 1.30 7.45 19.03
C THR A 28 2.77 7.86 18.90
N ALA A 29 3.09 8.90 18.12
CA ALA A 29 4.48 9.31 17.92
C ALA A 29 5.20 9.76 19.22
N PRO A 30 4.61 10.59 20.10
CA PRO A 30 5.25 10.94 21.37
C PRO A 30 5.41 9.75 22.31
N TYR A 31 4.46 8.82 22.31
CA TYR A 31 4.56 7.60 23.11
C TYR A 31 5.69 6.70 22.60
N VAL A 32 5.71 6.43 21.30
CA VAL A 32 6.74 5.60 20.66
C VAL A 32 8.13 6.18 20.86
N SER A 33 8.30 7.50 20.69
CA SER A 33 9.61 8.14 20.87
C SER A 33 10.10 8.11 22.32
N ARG A 34 9.20 8.12 23.31
CA ARG A 34 9.57 7.95 24.72
C ARG A 34 9.99 6.52 25.07
N VAL A 35 9.33 5.53 24.47
CA VAL A 35 9.60 4.11 24.74
C VAL A 35 10.85 3.62 24.03
N LEU A 36 11.00 3.94 22.74
CA LEU A 36 12.13 3.51 21.89
C LEU A 36 13.38 4.39 22.08
N GLY A 37 13.22 5.60 22.56
CA GLY A 37 14.32 6.57 22.60
C GLY A 37 14.72 7.05 21.20
N ALA A 38 15.76 7.90 21.16
CA ALA A 38 16.25 8.48 19.90
C ALA A 38 16.84 7.41 18.96
N ASP A 39 17.60 6.47 19.52
CA ASP A 39 18.26 5.43 18.75
C ASP A 39 17.26 4.48 18.10
N GLY A 40 16.24 4.03 18.86
CA GLY A 40 15.21 3.13 18.30
C GLY A 40 14.32 3.80 17.26
N VAL A 41 14.01 5.10 17.42
CA VAL A 41 13.29 5.88 16.39
C VAL A 41 14.18 6.05 15.14
N GLY A 42 15.48 6.28 15.33
CA GLY A 42 16.45 6.37 14.25
C GLY A 42 16.55 5.08 13.44
N GLU A 43 16.70 3.94 14.12
CA GLU A 43 16.71 2.61 13.51
C GLU A 43 15.45 2.33 12.70
N TYR A 44 14.29 2.57 13.31
CA TYR A 44 12.99 2.38 12.62
C TYR A 44 12.90 3.27 11.38
N SER A 45 13.23 4.56 11.50
CA SER A 45 13.13 5.50 10.39
C SER A 45 14.08 5.15 9.24
N TYR A 46 15.28 4.68 9.56
CA TYR A 46 16.27 4.23 8.58
C TYR A 46 15.76 2.98 7.84
N THR A 47 15.37 1.96 8.58
CA THR A 47 14.89 0.70 7.98
C THR A 47 13.59 0.89 7.18
N GLN A 48 12.68 1.72 7.68
CA GLN A 48 11.43 2.10 7.00
C GLN A 48 11.70 2.87 5.72
N SER A 49 12.69 3.76 5.69
CA SER A 49 13.05 4.50 4.48
C SER A 49 13.52 3.57 3.37
N ILE A 50 14.42 2.64 3.68
CA ILE A 50 14.88 1.63 2.71
C ILE A 50 13.72 0.77 2.25
N MET A 51 12.85 0.32 3.17
CA MET A 51 11.65 -0.45 2.87
C MET A 51 10.74 0.28 1.86
N THR A 52 10.59 1.59 2.00
CA THR A 52 9.77 2.40 1.10
C THR A 52 10.29 2.35 -0.34
N TYR A 53 11.59 2.39 -0.56
CA TYR A 53 12.16 2.23 -1.89
C TYR A 53 11.86 0.87 -2.51
N PHE A 54 11.99 -0.20 -1.73
CA PHE A 54 11.64 -1.55 -2.21
C PHE A 54 10.15 -1.72 -2.46
N SER A 55 9.30 -1.10 -1.66
CA SER A 55 7.84 -1.08 -1.89
C SER A 55 7.49 -0.30 -3.16
N MET A 56 8.15 0.82 -3.43
CA MET A 56 7.98 1.56 -4.69
C MET A 56 8.41 0.73 -5.90
N LEU A 57 9.53 0.01 -5.79
CA LEU A 57 10.00 -0.91 -6.83
C LEU A 57 9.01 -2.05 -7.05
N ALA A 58 8.47 -2.64 -5.98
CA ALA A 58 7.47 -3.69 -6.06
C ALA A 58 6.19 -3.22 -6.76
N ALA A 59 5.71 -2.02 -6.40
CA ALA A 59 4.48 -1.46 -6.97
C ALA A 59 4.64 -1.02 -8.44
N LEU A 60 5.79 -0.49 -8.86
CA LEU A 60 6.11 0.01 -10.22
C LEU A 60 4.96 0.75 -10.94
N GLY A 61 4.08 1.40 -10.19
CA GLY A 61 2.92 2.12 -10.75
C GLY A 61 1.79 1.22 -11.25
N THR A 62 1.85 -0.09 -11.00
CA THR A 62 0.81 -1.07 -11.41
C THR A 62 -0.57 -0.69 -10.89
N ALA A 63 -0.66 -0.18 -9.66
CA ALA A 63 -1.92 0.27 -9.07
C ALA A 63 -2.57 1.41 -9.88
N SER A 64 -1.83 2.46 -10.22
CA SER A 64 -2.36 3.59 -10.99
C SER A 64 -2.75 3.21 -12.41
N TYR A 65 -1.97 2.35 -13.05
CA TYR A 65 -2.28 1.79 -14.37
C TYR A 65 -3.53 0.90 -14.29
N GLY A 66 -3.59 0.00 -13.30
CA GLY A 66 -4.69 -0.92 -13.08
C GLY A 66 -6.02 -0.21 -12.87
N ILE A 67 -6.07 0.81 -11.99
CA ILE A 67 -7.28 1.61 -11.76
C ILE A 67 -7.80 2.20 -13.07
N ARG A 68 -6.92 2.78 -13.90
CA ARG A 68 -7.29 3.42 -15.16
C ARG A 68 -7.84 2.42 -16.19
N GLU A 69 -7.16 1.30 -16.38
CA GLU A 69 -7.55 0.30 -17.38
C GLU A 69 -8.82 -0.46 -16.97
N ILE A 70 -8.97 -0.82 -15.70
CA ILE A 70 -10.20 -1.44 -15.19
C ILE A 70 -11.39 -0.48 -15.31
N ALA A 71 -11.22 0.81 -14.99
CA ALA A 71 -12.27 1.80 -15.16
C ALA A 71 -12.70 1.95 -16.63
N ARG A 72 -11.74 1.86 -17.56
CA ARG A 72 -12.01 1.95 -19.01
C ARG A 72 -12.81 0.78 -19.54
N TYR A 73 -12.51 -0.43 -19.08
CA TYR A 73 -13.13 -1.66 -19.59
C TYR A 73 -14.15 -2.28 -18.64
N ARG A 74 -14.62 -1.55 -17.62
CA ARG A 74 -15.54 -2.05 -16.58
C ARG A 74 -16.84 -2.70 -17.10
N ASN A 75 -17.31 -2.29 -18.30
CA ASN A 75 -18.52 -2.82 -18.90
C ASN A 75 -18.30 -4.16 -19.64
N ASN A 76 -17.05 -4.59 -19.82
CA ASN A 76 -16.72 -5.85 -20.50
C ASN A 76 -16.00 -6.79 -19.55
N LYS A 77 -16.76 -7.73 -18.94
CA LYS A 77 -16.28 -8.67 -17.93
C LYS A 77 -15.09 -9.51 -18.41
N ALA A 78 -15.11 -9.96 -19.66
CA ALA A 78 -14.03 -10.78 -20.21
C ALA A 78 -12.71 -9.98 -20.30
N THR A 79 -12.79 -8.72 -20.73
CA THR A 79 -11.62 -7.86 -20.89
C THR A 79 -11.02 -7.46 -19.56
N TYR A 80 -11.82 -7.00 -18.57
CA TYR A 80 -11.24 -6.60 -17.30
C TYR A 80 -10.72 -7.78 -16.47
N SER A 81 -11.32 -8.97 -16.61
CA SER A 81 -10.80 -10.18 -15.97
C SER A 81 -9.42 -10.58 -16.51
N ARG A 82 -9.21 -10.46 -17.81
CA ARG A 82 -7.91 -10.70 -18.43
C ARG A 82 -6.87 -9.65 -17.97
N LEU A 83 -7.24 -8.37 -17.98
CA LEU A 83 -6.40 -7.28 -17.52
C LEU A 83 -6.01 -7.44 -16.04
N PHE A 84 -6.92 -7.90 -15.19
CA PHE A 84 -6.62 -8.21 -13.79
C PHE A 84 -5.45 -9.18 -13.69
N TRP A 85 -5.51 -10.31 -14.39
CA TRP A 85 -4.44 -11.31 -14.33
C TRP A 85 -3.13 -10.81 -14.94
N GLU A 86 -3.16 -10.05 -16.02
CA GLU A 86 -1.97 -9.46 -16.64
C GLU A 86 -1.25 -8.50 -15.67
N ILE A 87 -1.99 -7.65 -14.97
CA ILE A 87 -1.44 -6.70 -14.00
C ILE A 87 -0.97 -7.42 -12.73
N GLU A 88 -1.74 -8.40 -12.26
CA GLU A 88 -1.40 -9.17 -11.06
C GLU A 88 -0.11 -9.98 -11.25
N ILE A 89 0.05 -10.64 -12.40
CA ILE A 89 1.30 -11.36 -12.72
C ILE A 89 2.48 -10.39 -12.78
N LEU A 90 2.31 -9.21 -13.36
CA LEU A 90 3.36 -8.18 -13.38
C LEU A 90 3.71 -7.75 -11.96
N SER A 91 2.71 -7.49 -11.11
CA SER A 91 2.91 -7.11 -9.70
C SER A 91 3.64 -8.20 -8.91
N ILE A 92 3.30 -9.45 -9.12
CA ILE A 92 4.01 -10.59 -8.49
C ILE A 92 5.48 -10.64 -8.94
N LEU A 93 5.75 -10.49 -10.24
CA LEU A 93 7.11 -10.51 -10.77
C LEU A 93 7.95 -9.36 -10.22
N THR A 94 7.43 -8.14 -10.22
CA THR A 94 8.15 -6.97 -9.69
C THR A 94 8.38 -7.07 -8.19
N THR A 95 7.40 -7.60 -7.45
CA THR A 95 7.55 -7.85 -6.01
C THR A 95 8.59 -8.94 -5.73
N MET A 96 8.65 -10.00 -6.55
CA MET A 96 9.70 -11.01 -6.42
C MET A 96 11.11 -10.44 -6.64
N VAL A 97 11.28 -9.61 -7.65
CA VAL A 97 12.55 -8.91 -7.89
C VAL A 97 12.91 -8.01 -6.71
N SER A 98 11.93 -7.26 -6.19
CA SER A 98 12.10 -6.42 -5.00
C SER A 98 12.48 -7.24 -3.76
N LEU A 99 11.84 -8.39 -3.55
CA LEU A 99 12.17 -9.31 -2.44
C LEU A 99 13.59 -9.85 -2.53
N VAL A 100 14.07 -10.20 -3.71
CA VAL A 100 15.47 -10.64 -3.91
C VAL A 100 16.43 -9.53 -3.48
N GLY A 101 16.21 -8.29 -3.94
CA GLY A 101 16.99 -7.14 -3.51
C GLY A 101 16.91 -6.90 -2.00
N TRP A 102 15.73 -7.05 -1.41
CA TRP A 102 15.50 -6.92 0.04
C TRP A 102 16.29 -7.96 0.84
N ILE A 103 16.30 -9.22 0.41
CA ILE A 103 17.10 -10.28 1.04
C ILE A 103 18.60 -9.96 1.00
N ILE A 104 19.08 -9.41 -0.11
CA ILE A 104 20.47 -8.96 -0.22
C ILE A 104 20.76 -7.88 0.82
N VAL A 105 19.90 -6.89 1.00
CA VAL A 105 20.05 -5.85 2.05
C VAL A 105 20.10 -6.49 3.44
N ILE A 106 19.24 -7.45 3.75
CA ILE A 106 19.23 -8.18 5.03
C ILE A 106 20.56 -8.92 5.26
N CYS A 107 21.12 -9.53 4.22
CA CYS A 107 22.39 -10.26 4.33
C CYS A 107 23.58 -9.33 4.61
N PHE A 108 23.60 -8.14 4.04
CA PHE A 108 24.67 -7.15 4.24
C PHE A 108 24.50 -6.29 5.50
N SER A 109 23.28 -6.15 6.02
CA SER A 109 22.98 -5.31 7.19
C SER A 109 23.04 -6.14 8.48
N MET A 110 24.24 -6.26 9.07
CA MET A 110 24.42 -7.05 10.31
C MET A 110 23.77 -6.38 11.53
N GLU A 111 23.87 -5.05 11.63
CA GLU A 111 23.46 -4.26 12.80
C GLU A 111 21.92 -4.18 12.95
N TYR A 112 21.21 -3.94 11.85
CA TYR A 112 19.74 -3.72 11.86
C TYR A 112 18.96 -4.91 11.27
N ARG A 113 19.59 -6.10 11.25
CA ARG A 113 19.02 -7.30 10.61
C ARG A 113 17.64 -7.68 11.15
N ALA A 114 17.46 -7.58 12.47
CA ALA A 114 16.18 -7.93 13.11
C ALA A 114 15.05 -7.00 12.64
N SER A 115 15.32 -5.72 12.53
CA SER A 115 14.35 -4.71 12.08
C SER A 115 14.00 -4.87 10.60
N PHE A 116 14.99 -5.21 9.75
CA PHE A 116 14.73 -5.53 8.34
C PHE A 116 13.89 -6.80 8.20
N VAL A 117 14.20 -7.84 8.95
CA VAL A 117 13.41 -9.10 8.93
C VAL A 117 11.97 -8.83 9.41
N ALA A 118 11.79 -8.03 10.44
CA ALA A 118 10.46 -7.66 10.94
C ALA A 118 9.60 -6.91 9.92
N LEU A 119 10.20 -6.16 8.98
CA LEU A 119 9.50 -5.44 7.92
C LEU A 119 9.19 -6.32 6.68
N THR A 120 9.79 -7.51 6.57
CA THR A 120 9.58 -8.41 5.42
C THR A 120 8.10 -8.75 5.15
N PRO A 121 7.24 -9.03 6.16
CA PRO A 121 5.83 -9.30 5.94
C PRO A 121 5.09 -8.14 5.25
N TRP A 122 5.52 -6.90 5.49
CA TRP A 122 4.97 -5.73 4.80
C TRP A 122 5.22 -5.80 3.29
N LEU A 123 6.44 -6.13 2.87
CA LEU A 123 6.78 -6.25 1.44
C LEU A 123 6.02 -7.42 0.78
N ILE A 124 5.86 -8.54 1.49
CA ILE A 124 5.06 -9.67 1.01
C ILE A 124 3.58 -9.29 0.87
N SER A 125 3.05 -8.45 1.75
CA SER A 125 1.65 -8.02 1.70
C SER A 125 1.30 -7.23 0.44
N THR A 126 2.28 -6.62 -0.24
CA THR A 126 2.06 -5.91 -1.51
C THR A 126 1.60 -6.84 -2.63
N ILE A 127 1.92 -8.14 -2.58
CA ILE A 127 1.42 -9.14 -3.54
C ILE A 127 -0.10 -9.30 -3.44
N PHE A 128 -0.65 -9.15 -2.24
CA PHE A 128 -2.07 -9.33 -1.97
C PHE A 128 -2.88 -8.03 -2.05
N ASP A 129 -2.23 -6.91 -2.41
CA ASP A 129 -2.92 -5.64 -2.52
C ASP A 129 -3.70 -5.53 -3.84
N ILE A 130 -4.96 -5.96 -3.79
CA ILE A 130 -5.92 -5.87 -4.89
C ILE A 130 -6.83 -4.64 -4.78
N SER A 131 -6.51 -3.68 -3.92
CA SER A 131 -7.32 -2.47 -3.71
C SER A 131 -7.49 -1.64 -5.00
N TRP A 132 -6.46 -1.64 -5.86
CA TRP A 132 -6.50 -0.99 -7.17
C TRP A 132 -7.63 -1.51 -8.06
N PHE A 133 -7.93 -2.82 -7.98
CA PHE A 133 -9.01 -3.43 -8.78
C PHE A 133 -10.39 -2.93 -8.35
N TYR A 134 -10.66 -2.90 -7.05
CA TYR A 134 -11.92 -2.39 -6.51
C TYR A 134 -12.09 -0.89 -6.78
N ASN A 135 -11.00 -0.11 -6.62
CA ASN A 135 -11.01 1.32 -6.96
C ASN A 135 -11.29 1.57 -8.45
N GLY A 136 -10.80 0.70 -9.34
CA GLY A 136 -11.08 0.77 -10.78
C GLY A 136 -12.53 0.41 -11.14
N LEU A 137 -13.17 -0.46 -10.38
CA LEU A 137 -14.58 -0.85 -10.57
C LEU A 137 -15.54 0.15 -9.94
N GLU A 138 -15.10 0.92 -8.94
CA GLU A 138 -15.95 1.90 -8.27
C GLU A 138 -16.44 2.94 -9.27
N LYS A 139 -17.76 3.13 -9.32
CA LYS A 139 -18.37 4.17 -10.12
C LYS A 139 -18.06 5.52 -9.46
N VAL A 140 -16.93 6.12 -9.79
CA VAL A 140 -16.77 7.56 -9.60
C VAL A 140 -17.76 8.21 -10.55
N SER A 141 -18.95 8.49 -10.05
CA SER A 141 -19.95 9.31 -10.72
C SER A 141 -19.41 10.74 -10.75
N LEU A 142 -18.51 10.98 -11.71
CA LEU A 142 -18.21 12.33 -12.15
C LEU A 142 -19.40 12.79 -12.98
N THR A 143 -20.32 13.46 -12.33
CA THR A 143 -21.27 14.37 -12.96
C THR A 143 -20.77 15.78 -12.79
#